data_40ce8fe1d2af88a00d5bf47ee85af5ef
#
_entry.id   40ce8fe1d2af88a00d5bf47ee85af5ef
#
_cell.length_a   1.000
_cell.length_b   1.000
_cell.length_c   1.000
_cell.angle_alpha   90.00
_cell.angle_beta   90.00
_cell.angle_gamma   90.00
#
_symmetry.space_group_name_H-M   'P 1'
#
loop_
_entity.id
_entity.type
_entity.pdbx_description
1 polymer ?
#
loop_
_entity_poly.entity_id
_entity_poly.type
_entity_poly.pdbx_seq_one_letter_code
_entity_poly.pdbx_strand_id
1 'polypeptide(L)' 'MTKCEFLCLKGIYLNPAAIISATPEKDGLWLQIEGQPARYLTGHDADIVTTYLIGHTCDPYES' A
#
# COMPACT_ATOMS: atom_id res chain seq x y z
N MET A 1 1.37 -19.99 13.32
CA MET A 1 0.55 -18.87 13.73
C MET A 1 0.64 -17.69 12.79
N THR A 2 -0.46 -17.21 12.35
CA THR A 2 -0.52 -16.12 11.41
C THR A 2 -0.43 -14.79 12.14
N LYS A 3 0.40 -13.92 11.63
CA LYS A 3 0.55 -12.63 12.20
C LYS A 3 -0.22 -11.60 11.36
N CYS A 4 -1.11 -10.88 12.00
CA CYS A 4 -1.86 -9.84 11.33
C CYS A 4 -1.07 -8.55 11.36
N GLU A 5 -0.70 -8.09 10.20
CA GLU A 5 0.02 -6.84 10.09
C GLU A 5 -0.85 -5.81 9.41
N PHE A 6 -1.07 -4.70 10.09
CA PHE A 6 -1.83 -3.61 9.51
C PHE A 6 -0.95 -2.39 9.35
N LEU A 7 -1.15 -1.69 8.27
CA LEU A 7 -0.48 -0.42 8.06
C LEU A 7 -1.32 0.66 8.72
N CYS A 8 -0.68 1.43 9.57
CA CYS A 8 -1.38 2.45 10.32
C CYS A 8 -1.35 3.76 9.54
N LEU A 9 -2.47 4.07 8.92
CA LEU A 9 -2.61 5.30 8.16
C LEU A 9 -3.48 6.27 8.92
N LYS A 10 -3.49 7.50 8.44
CA LYS A 10 -4.29 8.51 9.07
C LYS A 10 -5.77 8.14 8.93
N GLY A 11 -6.39 7.84 10.06
CA GLY A 11 -7.81 7.55 10.07
C GLY A 11 -8.19 6.12 9.76
N ILE A 12 -7.26 5.26 9.35
CA ILE A 12 -7.61 3.87 9.07
C ILE A 12 -6.43 2.95 9.34
N TYR A 13 -6.77 1.69 9.52
CA TYR A 13 -5.79 0.62 9.54
C TYR A 13 -5.98 -0.18 8.27
N LEU A 14 -4.95 -0.33 7.49
CA LEU A 14 -5.03 -0.98 6.20
C LEU A 14 -4.44 -2.37 6.27
N ASN A 15 -5.20 -3.36 5.80
CA ASN A 15 -4.69 -4.71 5.69
C ASN A 15 -3.93 -4.82 4.37
N PRO A 16 -2.61 -4.95 4.42
CA PRO A 16 -1.83 -4.99 3.17
C PRO A 16 -2.17 -6.17 2.29
N ALA A 17 -2.70 -7.24 2.87
CA ALA A 17 -3.07 -8.39 2.05
C ALA A 17 -4.25 -8.10 1.16
N ALA A 18 -5.00 -7.04 1.41
CA ALA A 18 -6.14 -6.67 0.59
C ALA A 18 -5.76 -5.75 -0.56
N ILE A 19 -4.51 -5.36 -0.66
CA ILE A 19 -4.06 -4.48 -1.73
C ILE A 19 -3.98 -5.25 -3.03
N ILE A 20 -4.69 -4.77 -4.04
CA ILE A 20 -4.67 -5.39 -5.37
C ILE A 20 -3.59 -4.76 -6.23
N SER A 21 -3.50 -3.44 -6.21
CA SER A 21 -2.51 -2.74 -7.01
C SER A 21 -2.25 -1.38 -6.41
N ALA A 22 -1.11 -0.83 -6.75
CA ALA A 22 -0.73 0.49 -6.29
C ALA A 22 -0.01 1.19 -7.43
N THR A 23 -0.46 2.40 -7.74
CA THR A 23 0.09 3.16 -8.85
C THR A 23 0.68 4.45 -8.32
N PRO A 24 2.01 4.59 -8.38
CA PRO A 24 2.62 5.82 -7.89
C PRO A 24 2.30 6.99 -8.80
N GLU A 25 2.08 8.13 -8.16
CA GLU A 25 1.81 9.36 -8.86
C GLU A 25 2.82 10.41 -8.41
N LYS A 26 2.79 11.54 -9.07
CA LYS A 26 3.74 12.58 -8.76
C LYS A 26 3.65 13.03 -7.31
N ASP A 27 2.43 13.19 -6.81
CA ASP A 27 2.24 13.71 -5.47
C ASP A 27 1.65 12.70 -4.51
N GLY A 28 1.55 11.45 -4.91
CA GLY A 28 0.93 10.48 -4.04
C GLY A 28 0.89 9.11 -4.65
N LEU A 29 -0.08 8.33 -4.20
CA LEU A 29 -0.16 6.94 -4.58
C LEU A 29 -1.62 6.53 -4.69
N TRP A 30 -2.00 5.96 -5.84
CA TRP A 30 -3.32 5.38 -5.99
C TRP A 30 -3.29 3.95 -5.51
N LEU A 31 -4.21 3.62 -4.65
CA LEU A 31 -4.24 2.31 -4.03
C LEU A 31 -5.58 1.65 -4.34
N GLN A 32 -5.51 0.46 -4.94
CA GLN A 32 -6.70 -0.33 -5.20
C GLN A 32 -6.80 -1.41 -4.14
N ILE A 33 -7.88 -1.40 -3.40
CA ILE A 33 -8.09 -2.33 -2.31
C ILE A 33 -9.28 -3.21 -2.64
N GLU A 34 -9.15 -4.49 -2.39
CA GLU A 34 -10.22 -5.44 -2.69
C GLU A 34 -11.49 -5.08 -1.95
N GLY A 35 -12.60 -5.02 -2.69
CA GLY A 35 -13.89 -4.74 -2.10
C GLY A 35 -14.13 -3.29 -1.78
N GLN A 36 -13.23 -2.40 -2.18
CA GLN A 36 -13.37 -0.99 -1.90
C GLN A 36 -12.97 -0.16 -3.12
N PRO A 37 -13.48 1.08 -3.19
CA PRO A 37 -13.06 1.96 -4.28
C PRO A 37 -11.60 2.35 -4.12
N ALA A 38 -10.99 2.73 -5.23
CA ALA A 38 -9.61 3.15 -5.22
C ALA A 38 -9.44 4.35 -4.27
N ARG A 39 -8.29 4.40 -3.63
CA ARG A 39 -8.02 5.44 -2.64
C ARG A 39 -6.72 6.14 -3.00
N TYR A 40 -6.74 7.45 -2.92
CA TYR A 40 -5.55 8.23 -3.24
C TYR A 40 -4.87 8.66 -1.93
N LEU A 41 -3.62 8.29 -1.79
CA LEU A 41 -2.86 8.60 -0.59
C LEU A 41 -1.81 9.65 -0.91
N THR A 42 -1.59 10.54 0.04
CA THR A 42 -0.57 11.57 -0.11
C THR A 42 0.23 11.67 1.18
N GLY A 43 1.38 12.33 1.09
CA GLY A 43 2.18 12.61 2.26
C GLY A 43 2.65 11.38 2.99
N HIS A 44 2.48 11.41 4.30
CA HIS A 44 3.00 10.33 5.13
C HIS A 44 2.34 8.99 4.85
N ASP A 45 1.04 9.01 4.57
CA ASP A 45 0.33 7.76 4.27
C ASP A 45 0.89 7.09 3.03
N ALA A 46 1.14 7.87 1.99
CA ALA A 46 1.72 7.33 0.77
C ALA A 46 3.11 6.75 1.05
N ASP A 47 3.89 7.42 1.90
CA ASP A 47 5.21 6.93 2.26
C ASP A 47 5.12 5.59 2.98
N ILE A 48 4.19 5.46 3.89
CA ILE A 48 4.04 4.22 4.65
C ILE A 48 3.77 3.06 3.72
N VAL A 49 2.83 3.23 2.81
CA VAL A 49 2.46 2.15 1.89
C VAL A 49 3.58 1.87 0.91
N THR A 50 4.20 2.92 0.39
CA THR A 50 5.29 2.76 -0.56
C THR A 50 6.44 1.98 0.07
N THR A 51 6.79 2.33 1.30
CA THR A 51 7.87 1.64 2.00
C THR A 51 7.53 0.17 2.20
N TYR A 52 6.27 -0.10 2.57
CA TYR A 52 5.86 -1.49 2.73
C TYR A 52 6.00 -2.26 1.43
N LEU A 53 5.53 -1.67 0.34
CA LEU A 53 5.55 -2.36 -0.96
C LEU A 53 6.97 -2.62 -1.43
N ILE A 54 7.86 -1.67 -1.24
CA ILE A 54 9.25 -1.85 -1.63
C ILE A 54 9.85 -3.05 -0.91
N GLY A 55 9.54 -3.20 0.36
CA GLY A 55 10.11 -4.28 1.14
C GLY A 55 9.46 -5.63 0.91
N HIS A 56 8.30 -5.67 0.25
CA HIS A 56 7.56 -6.92 0.10
C HIS A 56 7.22 -7.24 -1.34
N THR A 57 7.77 -6.51 -2.29
CA THR A 57 7.45 -6.71 -3.69
C THR A 57 8.66 -7.24 -4.43
N CYS A 58 8.43 -8.24 -5.28
CA CYS A 58 9.47 -8.74 -6.15
C CYS A 58 9.67 -7.76 -7.28
N ASP A 59 10.90 -7.32 -7.46
CA ASP A 59 11.23 -6.44 -8.56
C ASP A 59 11.41 -7.28 -9.82
N PRO A 60 10.57 -7.10 -10.83
CA PRO A 60 10.69 -7.91 -12.05
C PRO A 60 12.01 -7.73 -12.77
N TYR A 61 12.68 -6.64 -12.53
CA TYR A 61 13.96 -6.40 -13.17
C TYR A 61 15.11 -6.99 -12.42
N GLU A 62 14.84 -7.46 -11.23
CA GLU A 62 15.86 -8.03 -10.38
C GLU A 62 16.02 -9.52 -10.58
N SER A 63 15.02 -10.12 -11.07
CA SER A 63 14.92 -11.59 -11.17
C SER A 63 16.22 -12.34 -11.32
#